data_6c364ffa17fc9199a9714fc625a5dcc0
#
_entry.id   6c364ffa17fc9199a9714fc625a5dcc0
#
_cell.length_a   1.000
_cell.length_b   1.000
_cell.length_c   1.000
_cell.angle_alpha   90.00
_cell.angle_beta   90.00
_cell.angle_gamma   90.00
#
_symmetry.space_group_name_H-M   'P 1'
#
loop_
_entity.id
_entity.type
_entity.pdbx_description
1 polymer ?
#
loop_
_entity_poly.entity_id
_entity_poly.type
_entity_poly.pdbx_seq_one_letter_code
_entity_poly.pdbx_strand_id
1 'polypeptide(L)'
;RETLEILGRLFEEGVVEECAREKYRLMQTHLPHYEGVADMAPSGSVYVKVEGQESDIFVNQRNAANALNGDRVEVVVMHRGRNGQLEGEITRIIERNRKPYVGVAEVGAHQIFVRADSRRMPMDIYLSKRTYPDVRDGEKVVVRIADWLPGSKSPVGELVERLGMAGNNDTEMHSILALSLIHI
;
A
#
# COMPACT_ATOMS: atom_id res chain seq x y z
N ARG A 1 -37.34 -5.25 23.45
CA ARG A 1 -37.53 -3.81 23.72
C ARG A 1 -36.24 -3.17 24.23
N GLU A 2 -35.63 -3.72 25.26
CA GLU A 2 -34.41 -3.25 25.91
C GLU A 2 -33.23 -3.07 24.91
N THR A 3 -33.04 -4.02 23.98
CA THR A 3 -31.99 -3.95 22.96
C THR A 3 -32.16 -2.76 22.00
N LEU A 4 -33.40 -2.42 21.63
CA LEU A 4 -33.67 -1.27 20.76
C LEU A 4 -33.47 0.07 21.48
N GLU A 5 -33.75 0.13 22.76
CA GLU A 5 -33.51 1.33 23.58
C GLU A 5 -32.00 1.57 23.76
N ILE A 6 -31.22 0.49 23.96
CA ILE A 6 -29.76 0.57 24.04
C ILE A 6 -29.16 1.02 22.69
N LEU A 7 -29.62 0.43 21.58
CA LEU A 7 -29.18 0.82 20.24
C LEU A 7 -29.53 2.28 19.93
N GLY A 8 -30.73 2.73 20.29
CA GLY A 8 -31.15 4.12 20.11
C GLY A 8 -30.24 5.09 20.86
N ARG A 9 -29.91 4.76 22.11
CA ARG A 9 -28.97 5.57 22.92
C ARG A 9 -27.58 5.61 22.30
N LEU A 10 -27.01 4.47 21.90
CA LEU A 10 -25.71 4.38 21.24
C LEU A 10 -25.68 5.15 19.92
N PHE A 11 -26.78 5.21 19.20
CA PHE A 11 -26.93 6.00 17.99
C PHE A 11 -26.94 7.52 18.30
N GLU A 12 -27.71 7.93 19.30
CA GLU A 12 -27.75 9.33 19.75
C GLU A 12 -26.42 9.81 20.32
N GLU A 13 -25.67 8.93 20.99
CA GLU A 13 -24.33 9.18 21.53
C GLU A 13 -23.24 9.16 20.42
N GLY A 14 -23.59 8.81 19.18
CA GLY A 14 -22.64 8.73 18.07
C GLY A 14 -21.62 7.58 18.18
N VAL A 15 -21.95 6.53 18.93
CA VAL A 15 -21.11 5.35 19.11
C VAL A 15 -21.32 4.34 17.96
N VAL A 16 -22.53 4.29 17.42
CA VAL A 16 -22.91 3.45 16.29
C VAL A 16 -23.53 4.28 15.18
N GLU A 17 -23.37 3.82 13.94
CA GLU A 17 -24.05 4.37 12.77
C GLU A 17 -24.85 3.30 12.06
N GLU A 18 -25.96 3.68 11.41
CA GLU A 18 -26.75 2.79 10.57
C GLU A 18 -26.10 2.69 9.20
N CYS A 19 -25.56 1.51 8.86
CA CYS A 19 -24.92 1.25 7.58
C CYS A 19 -25.85 0.67 6.51
N ALA A 20 -27.00 0.11 6.91
CA ALA A 20 -28.11 -0.33 6.07
C ALA A 20 -29.35 -0.48 6.95
N ARG A 21 -30.53 -0.64 6.32
CA ARG A 21 -31.80 -0.80 7.06
C ARG A 21 -31.66 -1.86 8.16
N GLU A 22 -31.85 -1.44 9.41
CA GLU A 22 -31.75 -2.27 10.62
C GLU A 22 -30.35 -2.89 10.88
N LYS A 23 -29.30 -2.36 10.21
CA LYS A 23 -27.91 -2.79 10.41
C LYS A 23 -27.08 -1.64 10.96
N TYR A 24 -26.49 -1.86 12.11
CA TYR A 24 -25.65 -0.87 12.80
C TYR A 24 -24.21 -1.36 12.87
N ARG A 25 -23.28 -0.42 12.83
CA ARG A 25 -21.85 -0.68 13.07
C ARG A 25 -21.29 0.35 14.04
N LEU A 26 -20.23 -0.01 14.74
CA LEU A 26 -19.47 0.97 15.56
C LEU A 26 -18.87 2.03 14.64
N MET A 27 -18.95 3.29 15.06
CA MET A 27 -18.23 4.35 14.37
C MET A 27 -16.72 4.12 14.48
N GLN A 28 -15.97 4.45 13.45
CA GLN A 28 -14.51 4.24 13.39
C GLN A 28 -13.78 4.87 14.58
N THR A 29 -14.28 5.99 15.10
CA THR A 29 -13.73 6.69 16.27
C THR A 29 -13.74 5.88 17.56
N HIS A 30 -14.58 4.85 17.65
CA HIS A 30 -14.72 3.97 18.81
C HIS A 30 -14.08 2.59 18.61
N LEU A 31 -13.48 2.35 17.45
CA LEU A 31 -12.75 1.12 17.18
C LEU A 31 -11.30 1.22 17.68
N PRO A 32 -10.65 0.11 18.02
CA PRO A 32 -9.23 0.13 18.39
C PRO A 32 -8.35 0.61 17.23
N HIS A 33 -7.54 1.63 17.49
CA HIS A 33 -6.56 2.19 16.57
C HIS A 33 -5.16 1.69 16.93
N TYR A 34 -4.39 1.35 15.93
CA TYR A 34 -3.01 0.93 16.08
C TYR A 34 -2.13 1.60 15.03
N GLU A 35 -0.87 1.88 15.41
CA GLU A 35 0.17 2.25 14.46
C GLU A 35 1.07 1.04 14.19
N GLY A 36 1.47 0.86 12.94
CA GLY A 36 2.33 -0.24 12.56
C GLY A 36 2.96 -0.06 11.21
N VAL A 37 3.74 -1.04 10.80
CA VAL A 37 4.42 -1.07 9.50
C VAL A 37 3.68 -2.00 8.55
N ALA A 38 3.36 -1.50 7.37
CA ALA A 38 2.69 -2.26 6.33
C ALA A 38 3.64 -3.27 5.67
N ASP A 39 3.27 -4.54 5.66
CA ASP A 39 3.92 -5.62 4.92
C ASP A 39 2.98 -6.07 3.79
N MET A 40 3.29 -5.70 2.56
CA MET A 40 2.41 -5.94 1.42
C MET A 40 2.63 -7.33 0.85
N ALA A 41 1.53 -8.07 0.71
CA ALA A 41 1.51 -9.34 -0.01
C ALA A 41 1.41 -9.13 -1.53
N PRO A 42 1.83 -10.13 -2.34
CA PRO A 42 1.70 -10.08 -3.80
C PRO A 42 0.25 -9.92 -4.30
N SER A 43 -0.73 -10.28 -3.48
CA SER A 43 -2.17 -10.09 -3.75
C SER A 43 -2.64 -8.63 -3.63
N GLY A 44 -1.79 -7.71 -3.12
CA GLY A 44 -2.15 -6.35 -2.77
C GLY A 44 -2.80 -6.18 -1.40
N SER A 45 -3.03 -7.27 -0.67
CA SER A 45 -3.43 -7.21 0.75
C SER A 45 -2.23 -6.81 1.60
N VAL A 46 -2.51 -6.22 2.76
CA VAL A 46 -1.47 -5.71 3.67
C VAL A 46 -1.59 -6.40 5.03
N TYR A 47 -0.47 -6.78 5.61
CA TYR A 47 -0.36 -7.19 7.00
C TYR A 47 0.32 -6.06 7.77
N VAL A 48 -0.40 -5.45 8.71
CA VAL A 48 0.15 -4.36 9.53
C VAL A 48 0.79 -4.96 10.78
N LYS A 49 2.11 -4.81 10.87
CA LYS A 49 2.92 -5.25 12.01
C LYS A 49 2.89 -4.18 13.08
N VAL A 50 2.25 -4.48 14.20
CA VAL A 50 2.12 -3.59 15.34
C VAL A 50 3.06 -4.03 16.44
N GLU A 51 3.86 -3.10 16.95
CA GLU A 51 4.80 -3.40 18.05
C GLU A 51 4.06 -3.85 19.31
N GLY A 52 4.49 -4.95 19.91
CA GLY A 52 3.86 -5.51 21.11
C GLY A 52 2.62 -6.37 20.86
N GLN A 53 2.22 -6.59 19.61
CA GLN A 53 1.15 -7.53 19.25
C GLN A 53 1.72 -8.86 18.75
N GLU A 54 1.10 -9.97 19.15
CA GLU A 54 1.53 -11.32 18.73
C GLU A 54 1.17 -11.65 17.28
N SER A 55 0.15 -10.98 16.72
CA SER A 55 -0.33 -11.23 15.37
C SER A 55 -0.52 -9.95 14.58
N ASP A 56 -0.13 -9.99 13.30
CA ASP A 56 -0.31 -8.89 12.38
C ASP A 56 -1.81 -8.63 12.13
N ILE A 57 -2.18 -7.37 11.84
CA ILE A 57 -3.54 -7.01 11.46
C ILE A 57 -3.66 -7.17 9.94
N PHE A 58 -4.55 -8.05 9.49
CA PHE A 58 -4.84 -8.23 8.07
C PHE A 58 -5.71 -7.10 7.54
N VAL A 59 -5.31 -6.53 6.41
CA VAL A 59 -6.05 -5.49 5.69
C VAL A 59 -6.24 -5.92 4.25
N ASN A 60 -7.48 -6.02 3.82
CA ASN A 60 -7.79 -6.31 2.42
C ASN A 60 -7.32 -5.16 1.53
N GLN A 61 -6.93 -5.46 0.28
CA GLN A 61 -6.48 -4.48 -0.70
C GLN A 61 -7.43 -3.26 -0.83
N ARG A 62 -8.74 -3.47 -0.74
CA ARG A 62 -9.75 -2.39 -0.84
C ARG A 62 -9.69 -1.41 0.33
N ASN A 63 -9.21 -1.86 1.48
CA ASN A 63 -9.13 -1.11 2.73
C ASN A 63 -7.69 -0.65 3.03
N ALA A 64 -6.78 -0.81 2.08
CA ALA A 64 -5.36 -0.52 2.27
C ALA A 64 -4.98 0.96 2.07
N ALA A 65 -5.92 1.83 1.70
CA ALA A 65 -5.71 3.29 1.52
C ALA A 65 -4.45 3.66 0.71
N ASN A 66 -4.11 2.85 -0.31
CA ASN A 66 -2.88 3.03 -1.10
C ASN A 66 -1.58 2.91 -0.27
N ALA A 67 -1.59 2.17 0.83
CA ALA A 67 -0.38 1.85 1.56
C ALA A 67 0.56 0.99 0.72
N LEU A 68 1.85 1.22 0.86
CA LEU A 68 2.93 0.49 0.21
C LEU A 68 3.71 -0.32 1.24
N ASN A 69 4.48 -1.27 0.73
CA ASN A 69 5.34 -2.08 1.58
C ASN A 69 6.33 -1.21 2.35
N GLY A 70 6.34 -1.34 3.68
CA GLY A 70 7.21 -0.59 4.58
C GLY A 70 6.69 0.79 4.98
N ASP A 71 5.49 1.20 4.54
CA ASP A 71 4.86 2.43 5.05
C ASP A 71 4.50 2.28 6.53
N ARG A 72 4.68 3.36 7.28
CA ARG A 72 4.11 3.48 8.62
C ARG A 72 2.68 3.97 8.50
N VAL A 73 1.74 3.21 9.05
CA VAL A 73 0.32 3.41 8.85
C VAL A 73 -0.45 3.39 10.17
N GLU A 74 -1.58 4.06 10.18
CA GLU A 74 -2.60 3.91 11.21
C GLU A 74 -3.67 2.95 10.69
N VAL A 75 -4.01 1.94 11.48
CA VAL A 75 -4.99 0.91 11.16
C VAL A 75 -6.04 0.82 12.25
N VAL A 76 -7.28 0.70 11.84
CA VAL A 76 -8.43 0.47 12.73
C VAL A 76 -8.86 -0.98 12.61
N VAL A 77 -9.01 -1.66 13.75
CA VAL A 77 -9.51 -3.05 13.77
C VAL A 77 -11.02 -3.05 13.69
N MET A 78 -11.55 -3.60 12.60
CA MET A 78 -12.98 -3.66 12.31
C MET A 78 -13.65 -4.87 12.98
N HIS A 79 -13.00 -6.02 12.89
CA HIS A 79 -13.50 -7.26 13.47
C HIS A 79 -12.40 -8.33 13.61
N ARG A 80 -12.73 -9.41 14.29
CA ARG A 80 -11.88 -10.59 14.38
C ARG A 80 -12.47 -11.69 13.52
N GLY A 81 -11.71 -12.18 12.55
CA GLY A 81 -12.10 -13.29 11.68
C GLY A 81 -12.29 -14.59 12.43
N ARG A 82 -12.87 -15.58 11.76
CA ARG A 82 -13.20 -16.91 12.37
C ARG A 82 -11.97 -17.65 12.89
N ASN A 83 -10.82 -17.44 12.31
CA ASN A 83 -9.52 -18.02 12.70
C ASN A 83 -8.79 -17.21 13.78
N GLY A 84 -9.42 -16.19 14.36
CA GLY A 84 -8.82 -15.28 15.33
C GLY A 84 -7.97 -14.16 14.74
N GLN A 85 -7.79 -14.11 13.40
CA GLN A 85 -7.08 -13.05 12.70
C GLN A 85 -7.79 -11.72 12.89
N LEU A 86 -7.04 -10.68 13.29
CA LEU A 86 -7.56 -9.31 13.31
C LEU A 86 -7.67 -8.79 11.89
N GLU A 87 -8.82 -8.25 11.53
CA GLU A 87 -9.09 -7.64 10.24
C GLU A 87 -9.39 -6.15 10.41
N GLY A 88 -8.75 -5.32 9.59
CA GLY A 88 -8.82 -3.87 9.74
C GLY A 88 -8.84 -3.10 8.44
N GLU A 89 -8.83 -1.78 8.60
CA GLU A 89 -8.77 -0.79 7.54
C GLU A 89 -7.66 0.22 7.87
N ILE A 90 -6.82 0.55 6.89
CA ILE A 90 -5.84 1.62 7.02
C ILE A 90 -6.57 2.95 6.86
N THR A 91 -6.52 3.78 7.89
CA THR A 91 -7.19 5.09 7.91
C THR A 91 -6.26 6.20 7.45
N ARG A 92 -4.95 6.03 7.69
CA ARG A 92 -3.95 7.05 7.35
C ARG A 92 -2.57 6.44 7.13
N ILE A 93 -1.85 7.00 6.17
CA ILE A 93 -0.41 6.78 6.01
C ILE A 93 0.31 7.86 6.81
N ILE A 94 1.01 7.44 7.87
CA ILE A 94 1.73 8.35 8.78
C ILE A 94 3.03 8.77 8.12
N GLU A 95 3.76 7.79 7.56
CA GLU A 95 5.03 8.01 6.89
C GLU A 95 5.16 7.06 5.69
N ARG A 96 5.47 7.64 4.54
CA ARG A 96 5.70 6.89 3.31
C ARG A 96 7.11 6.30 3.29
N ASN A 97 7.22 5.00 3.01
CA ASN A 97 8.50 4.37 2.76
C ASN A 97 9.11 4.94 1.47
N ARG A 98 10.30 5.50 1.56
CA ARG A 98 11.02 6.12 0.44
C ARG A 98 12.04 5.19 -0.22
N LYS A 99 12.04 3.90 0.12
CA LYS A 99 12.94 2.94 -0.53
C LYS A 99 12.64 2.88 -2.02
N PRO A 100 13.66 2.94 -2.88
CA PRO A 100 13.46 2.82 -4.32
C PRO A 100 13.12 1.39 -4.73
N TYR A 101 12.55 1.27 -5.93
CA TYR A 101 12.23 0.01 -6.59
C TYR A 101 13.05 -0.12 -7.86
N VAL A 102 13.56 -1.33 -8.12
CA VAL A 102 14.13 -1.69 -9.41
C VAL A 102 13.04 -2.35 -10.24
N GLY A 103 12.99 -2.05 -11.52
CA GLY A 103 12.00 -2.63 -12.42
C GLY A 103 12.32 -2.37 -13.89
N VAL A 104 11.48 -2.90 -14.76
CA VAL A 104 11.60 -2.76 -16.21
C VAL A 104 10.59 -1.74 -16.71
N ALA A 105 11.07 -0.77 -17.49
CA ALA A 105 10.23 0.25 -18.10
C ALA A 105 9.50 -0.31 -19.34
N GLU A 106 8.19 -0.09 -19.40
CA GLU A 106 7.32 -0.32 -20.54
C GLU A 106 6.89 1.02 -21.10
N VAL A 107 7.40 1.38 -22.28
CA VAL A 107 7.21 2.71 -22.86
C VAL A 107 6.06 2.71 -23.86
N GLY A 108 4.94 3.33 -23.46
CA GLY A 108 3.79 3.57 -24.34
C GLY A 108 3.91 4.87 -25.14
N ALA A 109 2.85 5.21 -25.88
CA ALA A 109 2.81 6.42 -26.70
C ALA A 109 2.99 7.69 -25.88
N HIS A 110 2.31 7.81 -24.74
CA HIS A 110 2.27 9.03 -23.92
C HIS A 110 2.74 8.84 -22.47
N GLN A 111 3.01 7.61 -22.06
CA GLN A 111 3.27 7.23 -20.68
C GLN A 111 4.33 6.13 -20.60
N ILE A 112 4.96 6.04 -19.46
CA ILE A 112 5.89 4.97 -19.12
C ILE A 112 5.34 4.30 -17.88
N PHE A 113 5.30 2.97 -17.88
CA PHE A 113 5.05 2.20 -16.66
C PHE A 113 6.30 1.41 -16.31
N VAL A 114 6.63 1.36 -15.03
CA VAL A 114 7.72 0.54 -14.52
C VAL A 114 7.12 -0.62 -13.75
N ARG A 115 7.34 -1.84 -14.29
CA ARG A 115 6.99 -3.08 -13.61
C ARG A 115 8.12 -3.45 -12.66
N ALA A 116 7.87 -3.28 -11.36
CA ALA A 116 8.85 -3.57 -10.34
C ALA A 116 9.20 -5.06 -10.26
N ASP A 117 10.48 -5.38 -10.04
CA ASP A 117 10.96 -6.75 -9.82
C ASP A 117 10.46 -7.32 -8.48
N SER A 118 10.14 -6.44 -7.55
CA SER A 118 9.64 -6.82 -6.23
C SER A 118 8.20 -7.30 -6.26
N ARG A 119 7.95 -8.52 -5.78
CA ARG A 119 6.59 -9.07 -5.60
C ARG A 119 5.73 -8.30 -4.58
N ARG A 120 6.37 -7.45 -3.76
CA ARG A 120 5.71 -6.58 -2.79
C ARG A 120 5.25 -5.24 -3.38
N MET A 121 5.42 -5.07 -4.70
CA MET A 121 4.88 -3.97 -5.50
C MET A 121 4.03 -4.57 -6.63
N PRO A 122 2.78 -4.92 -6.35
CA PRO A 122 1.93 -5.63 -7.32
C PRO A 122 1.32 -4.74 -8.40
N MET A 123 1.57 -3.42 -8.33
CA MET A 123 1.09 -2.47 -9.32
C MET A 123 2.25 -1.81 -10.05
N ASP A 124 2.01 -1.42 -11.31
CA ASP A 124 2.98 -0.70 -12.12
C ASP A 124 3.14 0.75 -11.63
N ILE A 125 4.35 1.26 -11.68
CA ILE A 125 4.69 2.62 -11.27
C ILE A 125 4.65 3.51 -12.51
N TYR A 126 3.84 4.57 -12.47
CA TYR A 126 3.76 5.52 -13.57
C TYR A 126 4.93 6.50 -13.55
N LEU A 127 5.58 6.68 -14.70
CA LEU A 127 6.53 7.73 -14.98
C LEU A 127 6.03 8.64 -16.11
N SER A 128 6.24 9.94 -15.96
CA SER A 128 5.89 10.91 -17.00
C SER A 128 6.86 10.81 -18.18
N LYS A 129 6.41 10.38 -19.35
CA LYS A 129 7.21 10.36 -20.57
C LYS A 129 7.70 11.76 -20.98
N ARG A 130 6.94 12.80 -20.63
CA ARG A 130 7.34 14.18 -20.87
C ARG A 130 8.56 14.60 -20.04
N THR A 131 8.65 14.08 -18.80
CA THR A 131 9.76 14.35 -17.89
C THR A 131 10.97 13.49 -18.21
N TYR A 132 10.75 12.25 -18.67
CA TYR A 132 11.80 11.26 -18.94
C TYR A 132 11.70 10.73 -20.39
N PRO A 133 11.92 11.60 -21.41
CA PRO A 133 11.73 11.23 -22.82
C PRO A 133 12.74 10.19 -23.32
N ASP A 134 13.90 10.09 -22.66
CA ASP A 134 15.02 9.23 -23.08
C ASP A 134 14.95 7.80 -22.53
N VAL A 135 14.01 7.49 -21.64
CA VAL A 135 13.80 6.12 -21.15
C VAL A 135 13.31 5.24 -22.28
N ARG A 136 13.96 4.10 -22.45
CA ARG A 136 13.68 3.15 -23.53
C ARG A 136 12.80 2.01 -23.05
N ASP A 137 12.03 1.47 -23.98
CA ASP A 137 11.24 0.26 -23.75
C ASP A 137 12.16 -0.92 -23.41
N GLY A 138 11.84 -1.69 -22.36
CA GLY A 138 12.65 -2.79 -21.87
C GLY A 138 13.90 -2.36 -21.07
N GLU A 139 14.05 -1.08 -20.78
CA GLU A 139 15.17 -0.58 -19.96
C GLU A 139 14.92 -0.84 -18.47
N LYS A 140 15.95 -1.31 -17.77
CA LYS A 140 15.94 -1.50 -16.33
C LYS A 140 16.26 -0.20 -15.63
N VAL A 141 15.41 0.18 -14.70
CA VAL A 141 15.47 1.48 -14.04
C VAL A 141 15.26 1.35 -12.53
N VAL A 142 15.81 2.31 -11.80
CA VAL A 142 15.55 2.51 -10.37
C VAL A 142 14.58 3.68 -10.24
N VAL A 143 13.47 3.46 -9.55
CA VAL A 143 12.42 4.47 -9.35
C VAL A 143 12.05 4.58 -7.87
N ARG A 144 11.67 5.77 -7.45
CA ARG A 144 11.11 6.05 -6.12
C ARG A 144 9.67 6.48 -6.28
N ILE A 145 8.82 6.11 -5.34
CA ILE A 145 7.46 6.63 -5.31
C ILE A 145 7.50 8.07 -4.83
N ALA A 146 7.02 8.98 -5.68
CA ALA A 146 6.88 10.40 -5.38
C ALA A 146 5.53 10.69 -4.76
N ASP A 147 4.46 10.13 -5.34
CA ASP A 147 3.10 10.36 -4.88
C ASP A 147 2.17 9.19 -5.30
N TRP A 148 1.05 9.07 -4.62
CA TRP A 148 -0.04 8.19 -5.05
C TRP A 148 -1.38 8.87 -4.79
N LEU A 149 -1.94 9.46 -5.83
CA LEU A 149 -3.19 10.19 -5.75
C LEU A 149 -4.36 9.26 -5.41
N PRO A 150 -5.29 9.70 -4.54
CA PRO A 150 -6.51 8.95 -4.25
C PRO A 150 -7.28 8.62 -5.54
N GLY A 151 -7.71 7.36 -5.67
CA GLY A 151 -8.43 6.87 -6.86
C GLY A 151 -7.55 6.55 -8.06
N SER A 152 -6.25 6.84 -8.03
CA SER A 152 -5.31 6.40 -9.07
C SER A 152 -5.02 4.90 -8.94
N LYS A 153 -4.93 4.19 -10.07
CA LYS A 153 -4.58 2.77 -10.11
C LYS A 153 -3.09 2.52 -9.90
N SER A 154 -2.26 3.51 -10.24
CA SER A 154 -0.80 3.41 -10.20
C SER A 154 -0.21 4.56 -9.41
N PRO A 155 0.82 4.32 -8.59
CA PRO A 155 1.59 5.38 -7.96
C PRO A 155 2.42 6.13 -9.01
N VAL A 156 2.69 7.40 -8.73
CA VAL A 156 3.59 8.24 -9.53
C VAL A 156 5.00 8.05 -9.03
N GLY A 157 5.91 7.68 -9.94
CA GLY A 157 7.31 7.51 -9.64
C GLY A 157 8.18 8.68 -10.09
N GLU A 158 9.35 8.74 -9.50
CA GLU A 158 10.48 9.57 -9.90
C GLU A 158 11.63 8.64 -10.31
N LEU A 159 12.23 8.90 -11.47
CA LEU A 159 13.40 8.15 -11.95
C LEU A 159 14.61 8.53 -11.11
N VAL A 160 15.24 7.54 -10.49
CA VAL A 160 16.47 7.71 -9.70
C VAL A 160 17.70 7.39 -10.56
N GLU A 161 17.66 6.26 -11.29
CA GLU A 161 18.82 5.79 -12.07
C GLU A 161 18.34 4.92 -13.25
N ARG A 162 19.14 4.90 -14.32
CA ARG A 162 18.99 4.03 -15.46
C ARG A 162 20.12 3.00 -15.44
N LEU A 163 19.79 1.73 -15.43
CA LEU A 163 20.76 0.63 -15.30
C LEU A 163 21.18 0.04 -16.66
N GLY A 164 20.36 0.25 -17.70
CA GLY A 164 20.60 -0.28 -19.03
C GLY A 164 19.49 -1.26 -19.48
N MET A 165 19.70 -1.95 -20.58
CA MET A 165 18.68 -2.88 -21.11
C MET A 165 18.58 -4.14 -20.24
N ALA A 166 17.34 -4.55 -19.92
CA ALA A 166 17.08 -5.78 -19.19
C ALA A 166 17.62 -6.99 -19.96
N GLY A 167 18.14 -7.98 -19.22
CA GLY A 167 18.74 -9.18 -19.79
C GLY A 167 20.22 -9.05 -20.21
N ASN A 168 20.82 -7.89 -20.07
CA ASN A 168 22.27 -7.72 -20.18
C ASN A 168 22.93 -8.06 -18.84
N ASN A 169 24.00 -8.89 -18.85
CA ASN A 169 24.66 -9.34 -17.62
C ASN A 169 25.15 -8.19 -16.73
N ASP A 170 25.69 -7.13 -17.32
CA ASP A 170 26.16 -5.96 -16.55
C ASP A 170 24.98 -5.23 -15.90
N THR A 171 23.86 -5.10 -16.61
CA THR A 171 22.64 -4.48 -16.10
C THR A 171 22.04 -5.29 -14.96
N GLU A 172 22.01 -6.61 -15.07
CA GLU A 172 21.50 -7.49 -14.00
C GLU A 172 22.42 -7.44 -12.75
N MET A 173 23.73 -7.38 -12.93
CA MET A 173 24.69 -7.22 -11.84
C MET A 173 24.51 -5.86 -11.13
N HIS A 174 24.36 -4.76 -11.88
CA HIS A 174 24.07 -3.45 -11.33
C HIS A 174 22.73 -3.41 -10.60
N SER A 175 21.71 -4.13 -11.08
CA SER A 175 20.41 -4.26 -10.42
C SER A 175 20.54 -4.91 -9.04
N ILE A 176 21.33 -5.96 -8.92
CA ILE A 176 21.58 -6.66 -7.64
C ILE A 176 22.32 -5.74 -6.68
N LEU A 177 23.32 -4.98 -7.16
CA LEU A 177 24.05 -4.00 -6.35
C LEU A 177 23.12 -2.87 -5.88
N ALA A 178 22.28 -2.33 -6.76
CA ALA A 178 21.30 -1.29 -6.41
C ALA A 178 20.34 -1.82 -5.32
N LEU A 179 19.81 -3.04 -5.47
CA LEU A 179 18.94 -3.66 -4.46
C LEU A 179 19.67 -3.89 -3.14
N SER A 180 20.94 -4.29 -3.14
CA SER A 180 21.71 -4.51 -1.92
C SER A 180 21.99 -3.21 -1.15
N LEU A 181 22.24 -2.11 -1.85
CA LEU A 181 22.42 -0.78 -1.25
C LEU A 181 21.11 -0.20 -0.68
N ILE A 182 19.97 -0.62 -1.22
CA ILE A 182 18.63 -0.24 -0.73
C ILE A 182 18.31 -0.91 0.63
N HIS A 183 18.95 -2.04 0.93
CA HIS A 183 18.70 -2.80 2.17
C HIS A 183 19.59 -2.40 3.37
N ILE A 184 20.53 -1.48 3.17
CA ILE A 184 21.32 -0.89 4.25
C ILE A 184 20.66 0.40 4.72
#